data_64f16329fe4eb1ea59da4b83910ffcd6
#
_entry.id   64f16329fe4eb1ea59da4b83910ffcd6
#
_cell.length_a   1.000
_cell.length_b   1.000
_cell.length_c   1.000
_cell.angle_alpha   90.00
_cell.angle_beta   90.00
_cell.angle_gamma   90.00
#
_symmetry.space_group_name_H-M   'P 1'
#
loop_
_entity.id
_entity.type
_entity.pdbx_description
1 polymer ?
#
loop_
_entity_poly.entity_id
_entity_poly.type
_entity_poly.pdbx_seq_one_letter_code
_entity_poly.pdbx_strand_id
1 'polypeptide(L)'
;MLQMGNIIQGFGYFLPTTYLPSYSTSVAGLSKTTGTLLLALFNSTSVVGGIVIGSLCDRFAVTNMMLFSSVGSALSVFLFWGLSTSTSSSYPRAATGLLTLFSITYGFFAGGFSSTWSGVLTQIKRERPSLETGLVFGLLAGGRGIGNVISGPLSTALIEKGSVGGSDTGYGTEYGALILFTGITAFLGAWSWMWRYLSVCYHS
;
A
#
# COMPACT_ATOMS: atom_id res chain seq x y z
N MET A 1 -13.62 12.44 6.17
CA MET A 1 -13.63 11.23 5.32
C MET A 1 -12.25 10.90 4.75
N LEU A 2 -11.52 11.87 4.20
CA LEU A 2 -10.18 11.67 3.64
C LEU A 2 -9.17 11.13 4.67
N GLN A 3 -9.22 11.62 5.91
CA GLN A 3 -8.37 11.17 7.00
C GLN A 3 -8.61 9.70 7.38
N MET A 4 -9.85 9.23 7.33
CA MET A 4 -10.19 7.82 7.62
C MET A 4 -9.48 6.88 6.63
N GLY A 5 -9.59 7.17 5.31
CA GLY A 5 -8.89 6.38 4.29
C GLY A 5 -7.38 6.40 4.46
N ASN A 6 -6.81 7.54 4.85
CA ASN A 6 -5.38 7.70 5.09
C ASN A 6 -4.90 6.88 6.29
N ILE A 7 -5.64 6.86 7.40
CA ILE A 7 -5.32 6.06 8.59
C ILE A 7 -5.40 4.56 8.25
N ILE A 8 -6.48 4.13 7.59
CA ILE A 8 -6.69 2.72 7.22
C ILE A 8 -5.57 2.25 6.29
N GLN A 9 -5.23 3.03 5.27
CA GLN A 9 -4.13 2.73 4.36
C GLN A 9 -2.78 2.69 5.11
N GLY A 10 -2.60 3.56 6.12
CA GLY A 10 -1.43 3.58 6.97
C GLY A 10 -1.19 2.28 7.73
N PHE A 11 -2.23 1.58 8.18
CA PHE A 11 -2.09 0.30 8.88
C PHE A 11 -1.39 -0.78 8.04
N GLY A 12 -1.65 -0.84 6.74
CA GLY A 12 -1.07 -1.86 5.86
C GLY A 12 0.20 -1.42 5.12
N TYR A 13 0.46 -0.12 5.01
CA TYR A 13 1.52 0.40 4.14
C TYR A 13 2.92 -0.08 4.50
N PHE A 14 3.24 -0.15 5.80
CA PHE A 14 4.56 -0.52 6.28
C PHE A 14 4.78 -2.02 6.42
N LEU A 15 3.73 -2.83 6.37
CA LEU A 15 3.85 -4.28 6.51
C LEU A 15 4.75 -4.91 5.44
N PRO A 16 4.61 -4.57 4.14
CA PRO A 16 5.52 -5.07 3.13
C PRO A 16 6.97 -4.66 3.34
N THR A 17 7.23 -3.40 3.72
CA THR A 17 8.60 -2.94 3.93
C THR A 17 9.30 -3.65 5.07
N THR A 18 8.56 -4.02 6.10
CA THR A 18 9.09 -4.71 7.28
C THR A 18 9.26 -6.21 7.02
N TYR A 19 8.29 -6.83 6.36
CA TYR A 19 8.23 -8.30 6.26
C TYR A 19 8.71 -8.87 4.92
N LEU A 20 8.85 -8.07 3.86
CA LEU A 20 9.32 -8.54 2.57
C LEU A 20 10.71 -9.21 2.62
N PRO A 21 11.72 -8.68 3.34
CA PRO A 21 13.00 -9.37 3.46
C PRO A 21 12.89 -10.71 4.21
N SER A 22 12.10 -10.77 5.28
CA SER A 22 11.87 -12.00 6.05
C SER A 22 11.10 -13.02 5.22
N TYR A 23 10.02 -12.61 4.55
CA TYR A 23 9.25 -13.44 3.65
C TYR A 23 10.09 -14.02 2.51
N SER A 24 10.95 -13.20 1.89
CA SER A 24 11.81 -13.65 0.79
C SER A 24 12.81 -14.70 1.22
N THR A 25 13.27 -14.67 2.48
CA THR A 25 14.23 -15.66 3.00
C THR A 25 13.55 -16.89 3.58
N SER A 26 12.49 -16.72 4.40
CA SER A 26 11.84 -17.83 5.12
C SER A 26 10.91 -18.63 4.22
N VAL A 27 10.16 -17.98 3.34
CA VAL A 27 9.13 -18.62 2.50
C VAL A 27 9.63 -18.87 1.08
N ALA A 28 10.24 -17.87 0.43
CA ALA A 28 10.71 -18.01 -0.95
C ALA A 28 12.11 -18.64 -1.05
N GLY A 29 12.81 -18.90 0.07
CA GLY A 29 14.12 -19.53 0.09
C GLY A 29 15.24 -18.72 -0.57
N LEU A 30 15.05 -17.40 -0.70
CA LEU A 30 16.01 -16.52 -1.36
C LEU A 30 17.13 -16.08 -0.41
N SER A 31 18.24 -15.59 -0.97
CA SER A 31 19.33 -15.08 -0.16
C SER A 31 18.95 -13.78 0.57
N LYS A 32 19.59 -13.52 1.73
CA LYS A 32 19.41 -12.25 2.46
C LYS A 32 19.70 -11.03 1.60
N THR A 33 20.70 -11.12 0.73
CA THR A 33 21.06 -10.08 -0.24
C THR A 33 19.91 -9.78 -1.19
N THR A 34 19.24 -10.82 -1.71
CA THR A 34 18.06 -10.65 -2.58
C THR A 34 16.92 -9.95 -1.85
N GLY A 35 16.64 -10.33 -0.58
CA GLY A 35 15.64 -9.65 0.24
C GLY A 35 15.91 -8.15 0.43
N THR A 36 17.18 -7.80 0.68
CA THR A 36 17.59 -6.39 0.80
C THR A 36 17.47 -5.64 -0.54
N LEU A 37 17.80 -6.29 -1.66
CA LEU A 37 17.66 -5.70 -2.98
C LEU A 37 16.18 -5.46 -3.35
N LEU A 38 15.29 -6.37 -3.00
CA LEU A 38 13.84 -6.19 -3.19
C LEU A 38 13.33 -4.98 -2.42
N LEU A 39 13.80 -4.78 -1.18
CA LEU A 39 13.45 -3.60 -0.37
C LEU A 39 14.04 -2.31 -0.96
N ALA A 40 15.28 -2.34 -1.44
CA ALA A 40 15.90 -1.20 -2.11
C ALA A 40 15.15 -0.82 -3.39
N LEU A 41 14.74 -1.81 -4.18
CA LEU A 41 13.94 -1.63 -5.39
C LEU A 41 12.56 -1.03 -5.05
N PHE A 42 11.90 -1.53 -4.02
CA PHE A 42 10.65 -0.99 -3.50
C PHE A 42 10.79 0.51 -3.17
N ASN A 43 11.80 0.89 -2.40
CA ASN A 43 12.01 2.29 -2.02
C ASN A 43 12.34 3.18 -3.23
N SER A 44 13.15 2.68 -4.16
CA SER A 44 13.50 3.41 -5.39
C SER A 44 12.27 3.67 -6.27
N THR A 45 11.42 2.66 -6.44
CA THR A 45 10.18 2.80 -7.23
C THR A 45 9.14 3.67 -6.52
N SER A 46 9.15 3.73 -5.18
CA SER A 46 8.31 4.66 -4.40
C SER A 46 8.63 6.12 -4.70
N VAL A 47 9.89 6.46 -4.89
CA VAL A 47 10.29 7.82 -5.29
C VAL A 47 9.75 8.16 -6.69
N VAL A 48 9.93 7.25 -7.64
CA VAL A 48 9.41 7.44 -9.01
C VAL A 48 7.89 7.56 -9.01
N GLY A 49 7.20 6.67 -8.29
CA GLY A 49 5.75 6.70 -8.11
C GLY A 49 5.27 8.01 -7.50
N GLY A 50 5.98 8.53 -6.49
CA GLY A 50 5.71 9.80 -5.85
C GLY A 50 5.75 10.98 -6.84
N ILE A 51 6.78 11.03 -7.69
CA ILE A 51 6.93 12.07 -8.70
C ILE A 51 5.82 11.98 -9.76
N VAL A 52 5.58 10.78 -10.29
CA VAL A 52 4.59 10.56 -11.35
C VAL A 52 3.17 10.85 -10.85
N ILE A 53 2.76 10.24 -9.74
CA ILE A 53 1.41 10.42 -9.18
C ILE A 53 1.22 11.84 -8.69
N GLY A 54 2.24 12.47 -8.09
CA GLY A 54 2.20 13.89 -7.72
C GLY A 54 1.93 14.78 -8.93
N SER A 55 2.66 14.58 -10.03
CA SER A 55 2.46 15.34 -11.29
C SER A 55 1.08 15.09 -11.93
N LEU A 56 0.54 13.89 -11.79
CA LEU A 56 -0.79 13.56 -12.27
C LEU A 56 -1.89 14.22 -11.42
N CYS A 57 -1.66 14.44 -10.13
CA CYS A 57 -2.59 15.19 -9.27
C CYS A 57 -2.77 16.65 -9.69
N ASP A 58 -1.80 17.22 -10.43
CA ASP A 58 -1.93 18.58 -10.98
C ASP A 58 -2.88 18.64 -12.19
N ARG A 59 -3.07 17.52 -12.89
CA ARG A 59 -3.87 17.41 -14.11
C ARG A 59 -5.23 16.75 -13.90
N PHE A 60 -5.33 15.84 -12.95
CA PHE A 60 -6.51 15.03 -12.69
C PHE A 60 -7.05 15.27 -11.30
N ALA A 61 -8.32 14.93 -11.07
CA ALA A 61 -8.93 15.01 -9.75
C ALA A 61 -8.16 14.13 -8.75
N VAL A 62 -7.71 14.72 -7.65
CA VAL A 62 -6.90 14.05 -6.61
C VAL A 62 -7.56 12.77 -6.11
N THR A 63 -8.90 12.77 -5.99
CA THR A 63 -9.66 11.60 -5.55
C THR A 63 -9.52 10.41 -6.52
N ASN A 64 -9.44 10.67 -7.84
CA ASN A 64 -9.21 9.62 -8.83
C ASN A 64 -7.79 9.07 -8.75
N MET A 65 -6.81 9.92 -8.45
CA MET A 65 -5.42 9.50 -8.25
C MET A 65 -5.26 8.67 -6.97
N MET A 66 -5.99 9.01 -5.91
CA MET A 66 -6.07 8.17 -4.71
C MET A 66 -6.66 6.79 -5.01
N LEU A 67 -7.76 6.72 -5.78
CA LEU A 67 -8.35 5.46 -6.22
C LEU A 67 -7.34 4.64 -7.04
N PHE A 68 -6.71 5.26 -8.04
CA PHE A 68 -5.72 4.60 -8.90
C PHE A 68 -4.56 4.02 -8.11
N SER A 69 -4.00 4.81 -7.18
CA SER A 69 -2.93 4.37 -6.28
C SER A 69 -3.37 3.23 -5.36
N SER A 70 -4.56 3.32 -4.76
CA SER A 70 -5.09 2.31 -3.85
C SER A 70 -5.40 0.99 -4.56
N VAL A 71 -6.05 1.03 -5.72
CA VAL A 71 -6.36 -0.16 -6.51
C VAL A 71 -5.08 -0.82 -7.03
N GLY A 72 -4.14 -0.03 -7.56
CA GLY A 72 -2.85 -0.54 -8.02
C GLY A 72 -2.05 -1.21 -6.90
N SER A 73 -2.03 -0.62 -5.71
CA SER A 73 -1.40 -1.22 -4.53
C SER A 73 -2.06 -2.53 -4.12
N ALA A 74 -3.39 -2.56 -4.05
CA ALA A 74 -4.13 -3.76 -3.66
C ALA A 74 -3.93 -4.91 -4.66
N LEU A 75 -4.00 -4.63 -5.96
CA LEU A 75 -3.72 -5.60 -7.01
C LEU A 75 -2.29 -6.14 -6.92
N SER A 76 -1.31 -5.28 -6.66
CA SER A 76 0.08 -5.69 -6.48
C SER A 76 0.24 -6.69 -5.34
N VAL A 77 -0.42 -6.45 -4.21
CA VAL A 77 -0.40 -7.34 -3.04
C VAL A 77 -1.07 -8.68 -3.37
N PHE A 78 -2.30 -8.64 -3.89
CA PHE A 78 -3.07 -9.87 -4.12
C PHE A 78 -2.48 -10.74 -5.23
N LEU A 79 -2.02 -10.14 -6.33
CA LEU A 79 -1.53 -10.90 -7.48
C LEU A 79 -0.05 -11.29 -7.33
N PHE A 80 0.83 -10.35 -6.99
CA PHE A 80 2.25 -10.65 -7.00
C PHE A 80 2.75 -11.23 -5.68
N TRP A 81 2.36 -10.65 -4.55
CA TRP A 81 2.77 -11.20 -3.26
C TRP A 81 1.97 -12.46 -2.90
N GLY A 82 0.65 -12.41 -3.03
CA GLY A 82 -0.22 -13.54 -2.70
C GLY A 82 0.03 -14.79 -3.54
N LEU A 83 0.45 -14.67 -4.81
CA LEU A 83 0.74 -15.80 -5.68
C LEU A 83 2.22 -16.22 -5.68
N SER A 84 3.10 -15.51 -4.93
CA SER A 84 4.55 -15.76 -5.00
C SER A 84 4.98 -17.15 -4.55
N THR A 85 4.23 -17.84 -3.68
CA THR A 85 4.55 -19.18 -3.19
C THR A 85 4.09 -20.31 -4.10
N SER A 86 2.99 -20.19 -4.81
CA SER A 86 2.52 -21.25 -5.73
C SER A 86 3.54 -21.61 -6.79
N THR A 87 4.45 -20.70 -7.08
CA THR A 87 5.50 -20.84 -8.08
C THR A 87 6.85 -21.26 -7.48
N SER A 88 7.05 -21.06 -6.17
CA SER A 88 8.32 -21.24 -5.46
C SER A 88 8.72 -22.70 -5.30
N SER A 89 7.76 -23.62 -5.10
CA SER A 89 8.06 -25.05 -4.92
C SER A 89 8.61 -25.73 -6.17
N SER A 90 8.30 -25.21 -7.37
CA SER A 90 8.75 -25.77 -8.64
C SER A 90 9.79 -24.92 -9.35
N TYR A 91 9.79 -23.60 -9.17
CA TYR A 91 10.68 -22.68 -9.88
C TYR A 91 11.08 -21.47 -9.02
N PRO A 92 12.22 -21.52 -8.31
CA PRO A 92 12.68 -20.39 -7.46
C PRO A 92 12.90 -19.08 -8.23
N ARG A 93 13.21 -19.15 -9.53
CA ARG A 93 13.34 -17.97 -10.39
C ARG A 93 12.01 -17.24 -10.60
N ALA A 94 10.91 -17.95 -10.66
CA ALA A 94 9.59 -17.34 -10.83
C ALA A 94 9.12 -16.64 -9.55
N ALA A 95 9.40 -17.21 -8.37
CA ALA A 95 9.14 -16.53 -7.09
C ALA A 95 9.93 -15.22 -6.99
N THR A 96 11.21 -15.22 -7.36
CA THR A 96 12.01 -13.99 -7.42
C THR A 96 11.41 -12.97 -8.37
N GLY A 97 10.95 -13.41 -9.56
CA GLY A 97 10.29 -12.55 -10.55
C GLY A 97 9.02 -11.91 -10.01
N LEU A 98 8.15 -12.68 -9.35
CA LEU A 98 6.92 -12.17 -8.74
C LEU A 98 7.18 -11.17 -7.61
N LEU A 99 8.15 -11.46 -6.72
CA LEU A 99 8.53 -10.54 -5.65
C LEU A 99 9.20 -9.27 -6.20
N THR A 100 9.93 -9.37 -7.29
CA THR A 100 10.49 -8.20 -7.99
C THR A 100 9.38 -7.34 -8.59
N LEU A 101 8.41 -7.94 -9.28
CA LEU A 101 7.23 -7.24 -9.79
C LEU A 101 6.41 -6.62 -8.68
N PHE A 102 6.23 -7.33 -7.57
CA PHE A 102 5.60 -6.79 -6.38
C PHE A 102 6.32 -5.54 -5.86
N SER A 103 7.64 -5.61 -5.69
CA SER A 103 8.45 -4.49 -5.19
C SER A 103 8.34 -3.26 -6.10
N ILE A 104 8.35 -3.45 -7.42
CA ILE A 104 8.22 -2.37 -8.40
C ILE A 104 6.81 -1.77 -8.36
N THR A 105 5.78 -2.60 -8.50
CA THR A 105 4.40 -2.13 -8.64
C THR A 105 3.85 -1.58 -7.33
N TYR A 106 4.03 -2.31 -6.23
CA TYR A 106 3.57 -1.83 -4.93
C TYR A 106 4.33 -0.59 -4.48
N GLY A 107 5.66 -0.56 -4.66
CA GLY A 107 6.47 0.63 -4.39
C GLY A 107 5.95 1.85 -5.15
N PHE A 108 5.72 1.72 -6.45
CA PHE A 108 5.20 2.78 -7.30
C PHE A 108 3.84 3.30 -6.83
N PHE A 109 2.86 2.41 -6.66
CA PHE A 109 1.51 2.81 -6.30
C PHE A 109 1.38 3.26 -4.84
N ALA A 110 1.88 2.48 -3.90
CA ALA A 110 1.75 2.77 -2.47
C ALA A 110 2.62 3.96 -2.03
N GLY A 111 3.82 4.11 -2.61
CA GLY A 111 4.67 5.28 -2.42
C GLY A 111 4.04 6.56 -2.97
N GLY A 112 3.39 6.46 -4.14
CA GLY A 112 2.68 7.56 -4.77
C GLY A 112 1.44 8.04 -4.02
N PHE A 113 0.85 7.23 -3.14
CA PHE A 113 -0.33 7.63 -2.37
C PHE A 113 -0.08 8.88 -1.51
N SER A 114 1.07 8.97 -0.84
CA SER A 114 1.40 10.16 -0.02
C SER A 114 1.60 11.43 -0.85
N SER A 115 1.98 11.32 -2.11
CA SER A 115 2.11 12.46 -3.01
C SER A 115 0.75 13.07 -3.39
N THR A 116 -0.36 12.34 -3.24
CA THR A 116 -1.70 12.89 -3.44
C THR A 116 -2.06 13.95 -2.40
N TRP A 117 -1.37 14.00 -1.25
CA TRP A 117 -1.62 15.01 -0.22
C TRP A 117 -1.34 16.43 -0.71
N SER A 118 -0.31 16.63 -1.54
CA SER A 118 -0.02 17.93 -2.14
C SER A 118 -1.20 18.43 -2.98
N GLY A 119 -1.80 17.54 -3.78
CA GLY A 119 -3.01 17.84 -4.55
C GLY A 119 -4.21 18.19 -3.65
N VAL A 120 -4.41 17.46 -2.54
CA VAL A 120 -5.43 17.76 -1.53
C VAL A 120 -5.23 19.15 -0.94
N LEU A 121 -4.00 19.49 -0.56
CA LEU A 121 -3.68 20.81 0.00
C LEU A 121 -3.95 21.93 -0.99
N THR A 122 -3.59 21.73 -2.26
CA THR A 122 -3.86 22.70 -3.34
C THR A 122 -5.36 22.89 -3.54
N GLN A 123 -6.14 21.81 -3.54
CA GLN A 123 -7.59 21.88 -3.66
C GLN A 123 -8.23 22.62 -2.48
N ILE A 124 -7.86 22.26 -1.23
CA ILE A 124 -8.37 22.90 -0.02
C ILE A 124 -8.03 24.39 -0.01
N LYS A 125 -6.83 24.79 -0.42
CA LYS A 125 -6.41 26.19 -0.48
C LYS A 125 -7.23 27.00 -1.49
N ARG A 126 -7.67 26.37 -2.57
CA ARG A 126 -8.57 27.01 -3.56
C ARG A 126 -9.98 27.20 -3.02
N GLU A 127 -10.51 26.20 -2.30
CA GLU A 127 -11.89 26.21 -1.77
C GLU A 127 -12.01 27.05 -0.48
N ARG A 128 -10.97 27.07 0.34
CA ARG A 128 -10.91 27.77 1.63
C ARG A 128 -9.56 28.43 1.87
N PRO A 129 -9.35 29.64 1.32
CA PRO A 129 -8.06 30.34 1.41
C PRO A 129 -7.60 30.65 2.85
N SER A 130 -8.54 30.74 3.79
CA SER A 130 -8.28 31.03 5.21
C SER A 130 -7.74 29.81 5.98
N LEU A 131 -7.78 28.62 5.41
CA LEU A 131 -7.38 27.40 6.13
C LEU A 131 -5.87 27.19 5.96
N GLU A 132 -5.17 27.04 7.08
CA GLU A 132 -3.71 26.82 7.06
C GLU A 132 -3.39 25.42 6.52
N THR A 133 -2.72 25.39 5.37
CA THR A 133 -2.31 24.14 4.71
C THR A 133 -1.37 23.28 5.57
N GLY A 134 -0.54 23.93 6.42
CA GLY A 134 0.35 23.23 7.35
C GLY A 134 -0.41 22.39 8.37
N LEU A 135 -1.52 22.90 8.91
CA LEU A 135 -2.37 22.14 9.85
C LEU A 135 -2.96 20.89 9.17
N VAL A 136 -3.46 21.04 7.95
CA VAL A 136 -4.02 19.91 7.19
C VAL A 136 -2.97 18.86 6.87
N PHE A 137 -1.78 19.29 6.46
CA PHE A 137 -0.65 18.38 6.23
C PHE A 137 -0.24 17.65 7.52
N GLY A 138 -0.12 18.37 8.62
CA GLY A 138 0.19 17.79 9.93
C GLY A 138 -0.85 16.75 10.36
N LEU A 139 -2.15 17.01 10.11
CA LEU A 139 -3.22 16.07 10.41
C LEU A 139 -3.11 14.79 9.54
N LEU A 140 -2.83 14.92 8.24
CA LEU A 140 -2.64 13.77 7.35
C LEU A 140 -1.41 12.95 7.75
N ALA A 141 -0.28 13.61 8.03
CA ALA A 141 0.93 12.97 8.48
C ALA A 141 0.77 12.28 9.84
N GLY A 142 0.10 12.94 10.78
CA GLY A 142 -0.21 12.38 12.11
C GLY A 142 -1.09 11.15 12.02
N GLY A 143 -2.14 11.18 11.21
CA GLY A 143 -3.01 10.01 11.01
C GLY A 143 -2.26 8.82 10.41
N ARG A 144 -1.35 9.06 9.46
CA ARG A 144 -0.48 8.00 8.94
C ARG A 144 0.49 7.49 9.98
N GLY A 145 1.03 8.39 10.83
CA GLY A 145 1.89 8.02 11.97
C GLY A 145 1.20 7.08 12.95
N ILE A 146 -0.07 7.35 13.29
CA ILE A 146 -0.89 6.46 14.13
C ILE A 146 -1.01 5.08 13.48
N GLY A 147 -1.32 5.02 12.17
CA GLY A 147 -1.38 3.77 11.43
C GLY A 147 -0.08 2.97 11.52
N ASN A 148 1.06 3.64 11.38
CA ASN A 148 2.38 3.02 11.45
C ASN A 148 2.70 2.45 12.84
N VAL A 149 2.39 3.17 13.91
CA VAL A 149 2.63 2.70 15.28
C VAL A 149 1.78 1.45 15.58
N ILE A 150 0.52 1.46 15.18
CA ILE A 150 -0.40 0.33 15.40
C ILE A 150 -0.05 -0.85 14.51
N SER A 151 0.55 -0.65 13.34
CA SER A 151 0.94 -1.72 12.42
C SER A 151 1.92 -2.73 13.04
N GLY A 152 2.77 -2.30 13.99
CA GLY A 152 3.71 -3.18 14.69
C GLY A 152 3.01 -4.29 15.50
N PRO A 153 2.27 -3.98 16.55
CA PRO A 153 1.52 -4.98 17.32
C PRO A 153 0.52 -5.77 16.46
N LEU A 154 -0.12 -5.10 15.49
CA LEU A 154 -1.07 -5.71 14.59
C LEU A 154 -0.42 -6.78 13.71
N SER A 155 0.78 -6.52 13.20
CA SER A 155 1.50 -7.48 12.35
C SER A 155 1.86 -8.76 13.12
N THR A 156 2.26 -8.65 14.38
CA THR A 156 2.52 -9.80 15.24
C THR A 156 1.27 -10.66 15.40
N ALA A 157 0.12 -10.06 15.72
CA ALA A 157 -1.15 -10.76 15.84
C ALA A 157 -1.61 -11.41 14.52
N LEU A 158 -1.31 -10.79 13.38
CA LEU A 158 -1.63 -11.34 12.05
C LEU A 158 -0.75 -12.55 11.71
N ILE A 159 0.53 -12.53 12.07
CA ILE A 159 1.45 -13.66 11.86
C ILE A 159 1.09 -14.82 12.80
N GLU A 160 0.76 -14.54 14.06
CA GLU A 160 0.28 -15.57 15.01
C GLU A 160 -1.00 -16.26 14.54
N LYS A 161 -1.87 -15.56 13.82
CA LYS A 161 -3.07 -16.14 13.21
C LYS A 161 -2.75 -17.11 12.07
N GLY A 162 -1.61 -16.94 11.42
CA GLY A 162 -1.06 -17.86 10.43
C GLY A 162 -1.80 -17.87 9.09
N SER A 163 -1.85 -19.03 8.46
CA SER A 163 -2.40 -19.24 7.13
C SER A 163 -3.92 -19.03 7.07
N VAL A 164 -4.38 -18.41 5.98
CA VAL A 164 -5.82 -18.16 5.72
C VAL A 164 -6.30 -18.92 4.48
N GLY A 165 -5.40 -19.58 3.75
CA GLY A 165 -5.69 -20.25 2.48
C GLY A 165 -5.02 -21.61 2.32
N GLY A 166 -5.13 -22.19 1.12
CA GLY A 166 -4.47 -23.45 0.77
C GLY A 166 -2.95 -23.34 0.74
N SER A 167 -2.27 -24.48 0.95
CA SER A 167 -0.82 -24.61 1.13
C SER A 167 0.04 -24.11 -0.05
N ASP A 168 -0.55 -23.92 -1.25
CA ASP A 168 0.20 -23.69 -2.48
C ASP A 168 0.35 -22.20 -2.85
N THR A 169 -0.14 -21.30 -2.02
CA THR A 169 -0.10 -19.84 -2.24
C THR A 169 0.50 -19.11 -1.05
N GLY A 170 0.91 -17.85 -1.23
CA GLY A 170 1.37 -16.98 -0.13
C GLY A 170 0.35 -16.86 1.00
N TYR A 171 -0.92 -17.07 0.70
CA TYR A 171 -2.02 -17.11 1.68
C TYR A 171 -1.97 -18.34 2.59
N GLY A 172 -1.36 -19.45 2.17
CA GLY A 172 -1.14 -20.64 2.95
C GLY A 172 0.06 -20.60 3.89
N THR A 173 0.83 -19.52 3.87
CA THR A 173 1.99 -19.30 4.74
C THR A 173 1.60 -18.58 6.05
N GLU A 174 2.54 -18.51 6.99
CA GLU A 174 2.39 -17.67 8.20
C GLU A 174 2.09 -16.20 7.90
N TYR A 175 2.42 -15.72 6.68
CA TYR A 175 2.14 -14.35 6.22
C TYR A 175 0.78 -14.20 5.53
N GLY A 176 -0.03 -15.25 5.40
CA GLY A 176 -1.29 -15.20 4.65
C GLY A 176 -2.27 -14.15 5.15
N ALA A 177 -2.50 -14.10 6.48
CA ALA A 177 -3.36 -13.09 7.09
C ALA A 177 -2.81 -11.67 6.90
N LEU A 178 -1.49 -11.49 6.95
CA LEU A 178 -0.81 -10.22 6.74
C LEU A 178 -0.95 -9.72 5.29
N ILE A 179 -0.82 -10.61 4.30
CA ILE A 179 -1.02 -10.32 2.88
C ILE A 179 -2.46 -9.83 2.64
N LEU A 180 -3.45 -10.58 3.14
CA LEU A 180 -4.86 -10.21 3.01
C LEU A 180 -5.16 -8.86 3.65
N PHE A 181 -4.69 -8.65 4.88
CA PHE A 181 -4.87 -7.38 5.59
C PHE A 181 -4.26 -6.22 4.83
N THR A 182 -3.02 -6.37 4.33
CA THR A 182 -2.34 -5.33 3.54
C THR A 182 -3.12 -4.99 2.27
N GLY A 183 -3.62 -5.99 1.53
CA GLY A 183 -4.39 -5.78 0.31
C GLY A 183 -5.73 -5.08 0.59
N ILE A 184 -6.45 -5.51 1.63
CA ILE A 184 -7.73 -4.90 2.03
C ILE A 184 -7.54 -3.44 2.47
N THR A 185 -6.56 -3.16 3.32
CA THR A 185 -6.30 -1.78 3.78
C THR A 185 -5.80 -0.87 2.66
N ALA A 186 -5.00 -1.39 1.73
CA ALA A 186 -4.61 -0.67 0.53
C ALA A 186 -5.83 -0.29 -0.33
N PHE A 187 -6.77 -1.22 -0.54
CA PHE A 187 -8.01 -0.96 -1.27
C PHE A 187 -8.90 0.06 -0.55
N LEU A 188 -9.06 -0.08 0.75
CA LEU A 188 -9.85 0.85 1.58
C LEU A 188 -9.22 2.26 1.66
N GLY A 189 -7.97 2.44 1.28
CA GLY A 189 -7.37 3.77 1.06
C GLY A 189 -8.16 4.62 0.07
N ALA A 190 -8.92 4.00 -0.86
CA ALA A 190 -9.83 4.67 -1.79
C ALA A 190 -11.16 5.12 -1.17
N TRP A 191 -11.35 5.00 0.16
CA TRP A 191 -12.58 5.34 0.88
C TRP A 191 -13.13 6.73 0.52
N SER A 192 -12.25 7.70 0.31
CA SER A 192 -12.62 9.07 -0.06
C SER A 192 -13.36 9.15 -1.40
N TRP A 193 -12.98 8.33 -2.36
CA TRP A 193 -13.62 8.24 -3.66
C TRP A 193 -15.00 7.57 -3.54
N MET A 194 -15.10 6.48 -2.80
CA MET A 194 -16.37 5.80 -2.54
C MET A 194 -17.38 6.73 -1.90
N TRP A 195 -16.97 7.47 -0.88
CA TRP A 195 -17.83 8.42 -0.19
C TRP A 195 -18.33 9.54 -1.12
N ARG A 196 -17.44 10.10 -1.93
CA ARG A 196 -17.79 11.16 -2.88
C ARG A 196 -18.79 10.67 -3.92
N TYR A 197 -18.64 9.47 -4.43
CA TYR A 197 -19.56 8.86 -5.39
C TYR A 197 -20.94 8.60 -4.76
N LEU A 198 -20.98 8.04 -3.55
CA LEU A 198 -22.22 7.78 -2.83
C LEU A 198 -22.97 9.09 -2.49
N SER A 199 -22.26 10.15 -2.10
CA SER A 199 -22.88 11.44 -1.79
C SER A 199 -23.48 12.12 -3.03
N VAL A 200 -22.91 11.94 -4.21
CA VAL A 200 -23.47 12.45 -5.47
C VAL A 200 -24.72 11.67 -5.86
N CYS A 201 -24.70 10.33 -5.73
CA CYS A 201 -25.88 9.49 -6.04
C CYS A 201 -27.05 9.70 -5.06
N TYR A 202 -26.77 10.16 -3.83
CA TYR A 202 -27.84 10.40 -2.84
C TYR A 202 -28.54 11.75 -3.02
N HIS A 203 -27.93 12.71 -3.71
CA HIS A 203 -28.46 14.05 -3.95
C HIS A 203 -28.99 14.26 -5.39
N SER A 204 -28.93 13.25 -6.24
CA SER A 204 -29.61 13.23 -7.55
C SER A 204 -30.91 12.43 -7.49
#